data_cf4241efd766847b6b6e58bf2a3b1d89
#
_entry.id   cf4241efd766847b6b6e58bf2a3b1d89
#
_cell.length_a   1.000
_cell.length_b   1.000
_cell.length_c   1.000
_cell.angle_alpha   90.00
_cell.angle_beta   90.00
_cell.angle_gamma   90.00
#
_symmetry.space_group_name_H-M   'P 1'
#
loop_
_entity.id
_entity.type
_entity.pdbx_description
1 polymer ?
#
loop_
_entity_poly.entity_id
_entity_poly.type
_entity_poly.pdbx_seq_one_letter_code
_entity_poly.pdbx_strand_id
1 'polypeptide(L)'
;KSSEDYITSNNVDTRNYGGVDGIAEAKELFANMLGVSTKEIIVGGNSSLNMMYDTILRALVLGVPGSEKPWGALPKVKFLCPSPGYDRHFAICENLGIEMITIPMKSDGPDMDLVEELVGSDESIKGMWNVPKYSNPDGITYSDSVVDRLAKMKTKAPDFRIFWDNAYAVHHLYDEHDNLKDILSACKNAGNPNRVFIFASTSKISFPGAGVAVCAAS
;
A
#
# COMPACT_ATOMS: atom_id res chain seq x y z
N LYS A 1 -19.29 -26.76 -8.16
CA LYS A 1 -19.04 -25.74 -9.20
C LYS A 1 -19.41 -26.35 -10.55
N SER A 2 -20.11 -25.58 -11.39
CA SER A 2 -20.48 -25.99 -12.74
C SER A 2 -19.28 -25.89 -13.69
N SER A 3 -19.39 -26.49 -14.89
CA SER A 3 -18.37 -26.38 -15.94
C SER A 3 -18.22 -24.95 -16.48
N GLU A 4 -19.09 -24.02 -16.08
CA GLU A 4 -19.11 -22.63 -16.54
C GLU A 4 -18.47 -21.66 -15.53
N ASP A 5 -18.12 -22.12 -14.32
CA ASP A 5 -17.54 -21.27 -13.25
C ASP A 5 -16.12 -20.75 -13.55
N TYR A 6 -15.55 -21.07 -14.70
CA TYR A 6 -14.23 -20.63 -15.14
C TYR A 6 -14.26 -19.57 -16.27
N ILE A 7 -15.45 -19.22 -16.74
CA ILE A 7 -15.62 -18.17 -17.75
C ILE A 7 -16.02 -16.87 -17.05
N THR A 8 -15.26 -15.82 -17.31
CA THR A 8 -15.55 -14.47 -16.79
C THR A 8 -16.75 -13.84 -17.48
N SER A 9 -17.31 -12.78 -16.89
CA SER A 9 -18.42 -12.00 -17.47
C SER A 9 -18.12 -11.44 -18.87
N ASN A 10 -16.85 -11.24 -19.19
CA ASN A 10 -16.38 -10.82 -20.51
C ASN A 10 -15.87 -11.97 -21.40
N ASN A 11 -16.31 -13.20 -21.13
CA ASN A 11 -16.00 -14.42 -21.89
C ASN A 11 -14.52 -14.83 -21.93
N VAL A 12 -13.74 -14.51 -20.90
CA VAL A 12 -12.35 -14.98 -20.76
C VAL A 12 -12.33 -16.31 -19.99
N ASP A 13 -11.69 -17.33 -20.54
CA ASP A 13 -11.46 -18.60 -19.86
C ASP A 13 -10.29 -18.45 -18.87
N THR A 14 -10.58 -18.49 -17.58
CA THR A 14 -9.60 -18.30 -16.50
C THR A 14 -8.59 -19.44 -16.34
N ARG A 15 -8.77 -20.55 -17.06
CA ARG A 15 -7.81 -21.67 -17.12
C ARG A 15 -6.70 -21.42 -18.13
N ASN A 16 -6.88 -20.44 -19.00
CA ASN A 16 -5.91 -20.05 -20.02
C ASN A 16 -5.04 -18.90 -19.52
N TYR A 17 -4.00 -18.55 -20.28
CA TYR A 17 -3.24 -17.33 -20.03
C TYR A 17 -4.18 -16.11 -20.10
N GLY A 18 -4.47 -15.55 -18.95
CA GLY A 18 -5.33 -14.37 -18.81
C GLY A 18 -4.55 -13.05 -18.88
N GLY A 19 -5.24 -11.97 -18.58
CA GLY A 19 -4.61 -10.65 -18.37
C GLY A 19 -3.62 -10.71 -17.20
N VAL A 20 -2.51 -10.00 -17.34
CA VAL A 20 -1.43 -9.98 -16.32
C VAL A 20 -1.82 -9.20 -15.06
N ASP A 21 -2.91 -8.45 -15.09
CA ASP A 21 -3.38 -7.55 -14.04
C ASP A 21 -4.65 -8.03 -13.31
N GLY A 22 -5.15 -9.22 -13.67
CA GLY A 22 -6.30 -9.86 -13.03
C GLY A 22 -7.57 -9.85 -13.88
N ILE A 23 -8.55 -10.65 -13.47
CA ILE A 23 -9.87 -10.71 -14.12
C ILE A 23 -10.73 -9.49 -13.73
N ALA A 24 -11.67 -9.14 -14.61
CA ALA A 24 -12.51 -7.95 -14.44
C ALA A 24 -13.28 -7.95 -13.11
N GLU A 25 -13.89 -9.07 -12.75
CA GLU A 25 -14.67 -9.23 -11.52
C GLU A 25 -13.83 -9.01 -10.25
N ALA A 26 -12.59 -9.52 -10.23
CA ALA A 26 -11.70 -9.30 -9.11
C ALA A 26 -11.27 -7.83 -9.00
N LYS A 27 -10.98 -7.20 -10.14
CA LYS A 27 -10.64 -5.77 -10.17
C LYS A 27 -11.81 -4.90 -9.71
N GLU A 28 -13.03 -5.22 -10.11
CA GLU A 28 -14.23 -4.50 -9.70
C GLU A 28 -14.52 -4.67 -8.19
N LEU A 29 -14.37 -5.89 -7.66
CA LEU A 29 -14.50 -6.15 -6.22
C LEU A 29 -13.57 -5.27 -5.40
N PHE A 30 -12.29 -5.23 -5.76
CA PHE A 30 -11.31 -4.46 -5.02
C PHE A 30 -11.39 -2.96 -5.29
N ALA A 31 -11.82 -2.53 -6.49
CA ALA A 31 -12.08 -1.13 -6.78
C ALA A 31 -13.15 -0.56 -5.84
N ASN A 32 -14.25 -1.29 -5.66
CA ASN A 32 -15.31 -0.92 -4.72
C ASN A 32 -14.83 -0.93 -3.26
N MET A 33 -14.02 -1.94 -2.87
CA MET A 33 -13.49 -2.07 -1.51
C MET A 33 -12.52 -0.95 -1.13
N LEU A 34 -11.71 -0.49 -2.09
CA LEU A 34 -10.64 0.47 -1.87
C LEU A 34 -10.99 1.90 -2.31
N GLY A 35 -12.11 2.09 -2.99
CA GLY A 35 -12.52 3.39 -3.52
C GLY A 35 -11.67 3.89 -4.70
N VAL A 36 -11.08 2.99 -5.48
CA VAL A 36 -10.20 3.31 -6.61
C VAL A 36 -10.79 2.83 -7.93
N SER A 37 -10.22 3.25 -9.07
CA SER A 37 -10.63 2.78 -10.39
C SER A 37 -10.09 1.36 -10.68
N THR A 38 -10.83 0.56 -11.43
CA THR A 38 -10.36 -0.76 -11.90
C THR A 38 -9.08 -0.69 -12.75
N LYS A 39 -8.82 0.46 -13.38
CA LYS A 39 -7.59 0.70 -14.15
C LYS A 39 -6.34 0.88 -13.27
N GLU A 40 -6.54 1.17 -12.00
CA GLU A 40 -5.50 1.40 -11.01
C GLU A 40 -5.15 0.15 -10.21
N ILE A 41 -5.76 -0.99 -10.52
CA ILE A 41 -5.63 -2.24 -9.76
C ILE A 41 -4.87 -3.28 -10.55
N ILE A 42 -3.93 -3.91 -9.87
CA ILE A 42 -3.29 -5.17 -10.26
C ILE A 42 -3.64 -6.22 -9.21
N VAL A 43 -4.27 -7.30 -9.64
CA VAL A 43 -4.57 -8.47 -8.80
C VAL A 43 -3.42 -9.45 -8.91
N GLY A 44 -2.88 -9.92 -7.80
CA GLY A 44 -1.73 -10.82 -7.84
C GLY A 44 -1.55 -11.67 -6.59
N GLY A 45 -1.46 -12.98 -6.79
CA GLY A 45 -1.20 -13.93 -5.72
C GLY A 45 -2.27 -13.95 -4.62
N ASN A 46 -1.92 -14.50 -3.46
CA ASN A 46 -2.81 -14.62 -2.30
C ASN A 46 -2.35 -13.79 -1.08
N SER A 47 -1.23 -13.10 -1.18
CA SER A 47 -0.61 -12.39 -0.08
C SER A 47 -0.23 -10.96 -0.45
N SER A 48 -0.87 -9.98 0.20
CA SER A 48 -0.47 -8.57 0.06
C SER A 48 0.95 -8.33 0.56
N LEU A 49 1.42 -9.08 1.56
CA LEU A 49 2.79 -8.98 2.06
C LEU A 49 3.82 -9.37 0.98
N ASN A 50 3.55 -10.42 0.19
CA ASN A 50 4.40 -10.79 -0.94
C ASN A 50 4.40 -9.71 -2.01
N MET A 51 3.26 -9.09 -2.29
CA MET A 51 3.17 -7.98 -3.24
C MET A 51 3.96 -6.76 -2.75
N MET A 52 3.91 -6.44 -1.45
CA MET A 52 4.72 -5.37 -0.86
C MET A 52 6.22 -5.66 -0.99
N TYR A 53 6.64 -6.88 -0.68
CA TYR A 53 8.02 -7.33 -0.86
C TYR A 53 8.48 -7.19 -2.32
N ASP A 54 7.69 -7.72 -3.26
CA ASP A 54 7.98 -7.65 -4.70
C ASP A 54 8.05 -6.19 -5.19
N THR A 55 7.14 -5.33 -4.71
CA THR A 55 7.13 -3.90 -5.07
C THR A 55 8.42 -3.21 -4.62
N ILE A 56 8.89 -3.46 -3.39
CA ILE A 56 10.15 -2.90 -2.90
C ILE A 56 11.34 -3.49 -3.66
N LEU A 57 11.34 -4.80 -3.90
CA LEU A 57 12.41 -5.45 -4.66
C LEU A 57 12.51 -4.87 -6.08
N ARG A 58 11.38 -4.62 -6.74
CA ARG A 58 11.35 -3.94 -8.05
C ARG A 58 11.89 -2.51 -7.94
N ALA A 59 11.52 -1.77 -6.91
CA ALA A 59 12.07 -0.42 -6.69
C ALA A 59 13.59 -0.44 -6.47
N LEU A 60 14.10 -1.43 -5.75
CA LEU A 60 15.55 -1.62 -5.56
C LEU A 60 16.27 -1.95 -6.88
N VAL A 61 15.66 -2.72 -7.77
CA VAL A 61 16.29 -3.19 -9.02
C VAL A 61 16.05 -2.23 -10.19
N LEU A 62 14.85 -1.66 -10.30
CA LEU A 62 14.39 -0.88 -11.46
C LEU A 62 14.15 0.60 -11.14
N GLY A 63 13.99 0.96 -9.86
CA GLY A 63 13.46 2.26 -9.45
C GLY A 63 11.93 2.35 -9.56
N VAL A 64 11.43 3.53 -9.29
CA VAL A 64 10.00 3.90 -9.43
C VAL A 64 9.89 5.18 -10.25
N PRO A 65 8.71 5.58 -10.76
CA PRO A 65 8.56 6.86 -11.44
C PRO A 65 9.15 8.02 -10.62
N GLY A 66 10.06 8.78 -11.22
CA GLY A 66 10.81 9.86 -10.56
C GLY A 66 12.17 9.45 -10.00
N SER A 67 12.54 8.17 -10.03
CA SER A 67 13.89 7.74 -9.65
C SER A 67 14.91 8.10 -10.74
N GLU A 68 16.01 8.74 -10.35
CA GLU A 68 17.18 8.93 -11.24
C GLU A 68 17.97 7.62 -11.40
N LYS A 69 17.98 6.81 -10.35
CA LYS A 69 18.62 5.48 -10.28
C LYS A 69 17.75 4.51 -9.51
N PRO A 70 17.87 3.19 -9.76
CA PRO A 70 17.27 2.18 -8.89
C PRO A 70 17.68 2.40 -7.42
N TRP A 71 16.76 2.16 -6.49
CA TRP A 71 17.06 2.38 -5.07
C TRP A 71 18.25 1.55 -4.58
N GLY A 72 18.43 0.34 -5.12
CA GLY A 72 19.57 -0.52 -4.78
C GLY A 72 20.94 -0.03 -5.28
N ALA A 73 20.97 0.96 -6.20
CA ALA A 73 22.21 1.61 -6.63
C ALA A 73 22.58 2.84 -5.76
N LEU A 74 21.75 3.18 -4.78
CA LEU A 74 22.02 4.26 -3.83
C LEU A 74 22.91 3.75 -2.69
N PRO A 75 23.72 4.63 -2.09
CA PRO A 75 24.58 4.26 -0.95
C PRO A 75 23.76 3.80 0.26
N LYS A 76 22.54 4.28 0.40
CA LYS A 76 21.65 4.00 1.50
C LYS A 76 20.19 4.22 1.10
N VAL A 77 19.32 3.33 1.57
CA VAL A 77 17.87 3.45 1.49
C VAL A 77 17.29 3.37 2.90
N LYS A 78 16.40 4.29 3.22
CA LYS A 78 15.73 4.34 4.52
C LYS A 78 14.22 4.31 4.36
N PHE A 79 13.54 3.69 5.32
CA PHE A 79 12.09 3.70 5.45
C PHE A 79 11.66 4.25 6.80
N LEU A 80 10.59 5.03 6.80
CA LEU A 80 9.91 5.43 8.02
C LEU A 80 8.98 4.30 8.46
N CYS A 81 9.09 3.94 9.73
CA CYS A 81 8.42 2.80 10.34
C CYS A 81 7.60 3.26 11.55
N PRO A 82 6.33 3.64 11.37
CA PRO A 82 5.43 3.93 12.47
C PRO A 82 5.39 2.77 13.47
N SER A 83 5.59 3.09 14.75
CA SER A 83 5.72 2.10 15.82
C SER A 83 4.94 2.56 17.08
N PRO A 84 4.20 1.63 17.71
CA PRO A 84 4.08 0.22 17.38
C PRO A 84 3.45 -0.02 16.01
N GLY A 85 3.85 -1.10 15.30
CA GLY A 85 3.45 -1.38 13.94
C GLY A 85 3.52 -2.87 13.60
N TYR A 86 3.25 -3.22 12.35
CA TYR A 86 3.23 -4.59 11.90
C TYR A 86 4.67 -5.11 11.64
N ASP A 87 5.12 -6.05 12.45
CA ASP A 87 6.50 -6.57 12.46
C ASP A 87 6.96 -7.16 11.12
N ARG A 88 6.04 -7.68 10.30
CA ARG A 88 6.36 -8.25 8.98
C ARG A 88 6.82 -7.18 7.99
N HIS A 89 6.33 -5.96 8.11
CA HIS A 89 6.85 -4.83 7.33
C HIS A 89 8.31 -4.54 7.68
N PHE A 90 8.64 -4.60 8.95
CA PHE A 90 10.00 -4.36 9.43
C PHE A 90 10.95 -5.49 8.99
N ALA A 91 10.48 -6.74 9.02
CA ALA A 91 11.23 -7.89 8.52
C ALA A 91 11.54 -7.77 7.00
N ILE A 92 10.68 -7.14 6.19
CA ILE A 92 10.99 -6.83 4.79
C ILE A 92 12.17 -5.86 4.71
N CYS A 93 12.18 -4.80 5.51
CA CYS A 93 13.27 -3.84 5.53
C CYS A 93 14.59 -4.51 5.95
N GLU A 94 14.58 -5.32 7.00
CA GLU A 94 15.75 -6.06 7.46
C GLU A 94 16.30 -6.99 6.37
N ASN A 95 15.42 -7.76 5.73
CA ASN A 95 15.80 -8.71 4.70
C ASN A 95 16.42 -8.02 3.46
N LEU A 96 15.96 -6.84 3.12
CA LEU A 96 16.41 -6.08 1.95
C LEU A 96 17.51 -5.02 2.29
N GLY A 97 18.00 -5.01 3.53
CA GLY A 97 19.07 -4.07 3.94
C GLY A 97 18.63 -2.61 3.97
N ILE A 98 17.34 -2.34 4.18
CA ILE A 98 16.78 -1.00 4.29
C ILE A 98 16.89 -0.53 5.75
N GLU A 99 17.49 0.63 5.99
CA GLU A 99 17.56 1.22 7.31
C GLU A 99 16.17 1.72 7.74
N MET A 100 15.77 1.36 8.96
CA MET A 100 14.48 1.75 9.52
C MET A 100 14.62 2.94 10.46
N ILE A 101 13.75 3.93 10.29
CA ILE A 101 13.60 5.08 11.19
C ILE A 101 12.25 4.94 11.89
N THR A 102 12.27 4.76 13.19
CA THR A 102 11.05 4.64 14.00
C THR A 102 10.32 5.97 14.09
N ILE A 103 9.01 5.97 13.81
CA ILE A 103 8.12 7.11 13.96
C ILE A 103 7.11 6.79 15.06
N PRO A 104 6.97 7.61 16.09
CA PRO A 104 5.95 7.41 17.11
C PRO A 104 4.54 7.48 16.52
N MET A 105 3.64 6.61 16.99
CA MET A 105 2.21 6.70 16.71
C MET A 105 1.55 7.65 17.71
N LYS A 106 0.63 8.47 17.21
CA LYS A 106 -0.31 9.33 17.96
C LYS A 106 -1.72 8.73 17.90
N SER A 107 -2.68 9.33 18.55
CA SER A 107 -4.06 8.82 18.64
C SER A 107 -4.80 8.76 17.29
N ASP A 108 -4.32 9.47 16.27
CA ASP A 108 -4.95 9.60 14.96
C ASP A 108 -4.02 9.27 13.78
N GLY A 109 -2.87 8.66 14.05
CA GLY A 109 -1.88 8.27 13.05
C GLY A 109 -0.44 8.49 13.49
N PRO A 110 0.54 8.46 12.58
CA PRO A 110 1.94 8.71 12.91
C PRO A 110 2.19 10.17 13.29
N ASP A 111 3.30 10.42 14.00
CA ASP A 111 3.76 11.79 14.27
C ASP A 111 4.15 12.50 12.97
N MET A 112 3.19 13.20 12.39
CA MET A 112 3.38 13.86 11.09
C MET A 112 4.36 15.03 11.13
N ASP A 113 4.59 15.67 12.27
CA ASP A 113 5.58 16.74 12.37
C ASP A 113 6.99 16.16 12.16
N LEU A 114 7.27 15.04 12.81
CA LEU A 114 8.52 14.31 12.62
C LEU A 114 8.65 13.71 11.21
N VAL A 115 7.56 13.14 10.67
CA VAL A 115 7.56 12.59 9.30
C VAL A 115 7.94 13.66 8.29
N GLU A 116 7.27 14.82 8.32
CA GLU A 116 7.51 15.92 7.37
C GLU A 116 8.93 16.51 7.49
N GLU A 117 9.45 16.66 8.71
CA GLU A 117 10.82 17.08 8.96
C GLU A 117 11.83 16.13 8.31
N LEU A 118 11.68 14.83 8.56
CA LEU A 118 12.61 13.81 8.06
C LEU A 118 12.57 13.69 6.54
N VAL A 119 11.38 13.53 5.94
CA VAL A 119 11.28 13.38 4.48
C VAL A 119 11.64 14.65 3.73
N GLY A 120 11.49 15.81 4.36
CA GLY A 120 11.86 17.12 3.80
C GLY A 120 13.38 17.37 3.81
N SER A 121 14.12 16.68 4.67
CA SER A 121 15.55 16.92 4.88
C SER A 121 16.47 15.82 4.31
N ASP A 122 16.00 14.58 4.23
CA ASP A 122 16.81 13.40 3.87
C ASP A 122 16.31 12.71 2.60
N GLU A 123 17.07 12.80 1.51
CA GLU A 123 16.75 12.17 0.23
C GLU A 123 16.93 10.64 0.20
N SER A 124 17.61 10.07 1.21
CA SER A 124 17.76 8.62 1.34
C SER A 124 16.49 7.93 1.86
N ILE A 125 15.53 8.71 2.38
CA ILE A 125 14.22 8.18 2.81
C ILE A 125 13.35 7.98 1.57
N LYS A 126 13.15 6.71 1.21
CA LYS A 126 12.45 6.31 -0.01
C LYS A 126 11.05 5.79 0.24
N GLY A 127 10.74 5.38 1.45
CA GLY A 127 9.45 4.80 1.75
C GLY A 127 8.97 5.01 3.18
N MET A 128 7.68 4.79 3.37
CA MET A 128 7.03 4.80 4.67
C MET A 128 5.95 3.71 4.71
N TRP A 129 5.97 2.90 5.75
CA TRP A 129 4.92 1.93 6.03
C TRP A 129 3.71 2.59 6.69
N ASN A 130 2.50 2.14 6.32
CA ASN A 130 1.27 2.61 6.92
C ASN A 130 0.24 1.50 6.98
N VAL A 131 -0.38 1.29 8.16
CA VAL A 131 -1.58 0.48 8.35
C VAL A 131 -2.68 1.44 8.80
N PRO A 132 -3.42 2.05 7.86
CA PRO A 132 -4.14 3.29 8.13
C PRO A 132 -5.50 3.12 8.82
N LYS A 133 -6.04 1.91 8.82
CA LYS A 133 -7.35 1.62 9.42
C LYS A 133 -7.24 0.42 10.32
N TYR A 134 -7.70 0.59 11.56
CA TYR A 134 -7.62 -0.43 12.59
C TYR A 134 -6.21 -1.00 12.73
N SER A 135 -5.23 -0.08 12.84
CA SER A 135 -3.80 -0.41 12.80
C SER A 135 -3.42 -1.52 13.78
N ASN A 136 -2.53 -2.39 13.36
CA ASN A 136 -2.01 -3.46 14.21
C ASN A 136 -0.68 -3.01 14.85
N PRO A 137 -0.57 -2.94 16.20
CA PRO A 137 -1.51 -3.48 17.20
C PRO A 137 -2.53 -2.49 17.78
N ASP A 138 -2.43 -1.19 17.50
CA ASP A 138 -3.09 -0.15 18.31
C ASP A 138 -4.57 0.09 17.97
N GLY A 139 -5.06 -0.43 16.84
CA GLY A 139 -6.44 -0.24 16.39
C GLY A 139 -6.77 1.17 15.89
N ILE A 140 -5.78 2.02 15.66
CA ILE A 140 -5.94 3.41 15.24
C ILE A 140 -6.39 3.49 13.79
N THR A 141 -7.33 4.40 13.50
CA THR A 141 -7.67 4.83 12.13
C THR A 141 -7.10 6.22 11.89
N TYR A 142 -6.40 6.40 10.77
CA TYR A 142 -5.79 7.69 10.42
C TYR A 142 -6.86 8.75 10.18
N SER A 143 -6.66 9.93 10.77
CA SER A 143 -7.54 11.07 10.54
C SER A 143 -7.39 11.63 9.12
N ASP A 144 -8.42 12.34 8.65
CA ASP A 144 -8.38 13.05 7.37
C ASP A 144 -7.20 14.02 7.30
N SER A 145 -6.85 14.65 8.43
CA SER A 145 -5.70 15.55 8.54
C SER A 145 -4.39 14.83 8.27
N VAL A 146 -4.20 13.63 8.85
CA VAL A 146 -3.01 12.81 8.62
C VAL A 146 -2.91 12.39 7.15
N VAL A 147 -4.02 11.94 6.55
CA VAL A 147 -4.05 11.55 5.13
C VAL A 147 -3.71 12.75 4.23
N ASP A 148 -4.27 13.92 4.52
CA ASP A 148 -3.98 15.14 3.76
C ASP A 148 -2.52 15.57 3.88
N ARG A 149 -1.92 15.49 5.07
CA ARG A 149 -0.51 15.79 5.30
C ARG A 149 0.39 14.83 4.53
N LEU A 150 0.14 13.52 4.59
CA LEU A 150 0.85 12.51 3.81
C LEU A 150 0.79 12.78 2.30
N ALA A 151 -0.38 13.17 1.80
CA ALA A 151 -0.57 13.47 0.39
C ALA A 151 0.16 14.75 -0.07
N LYS A 152 0.19 15.78 0.79
CA LYS A 152 0.68 17.13 0.46
C LYS A 152 2.13 17.38 0.85
N MET A 153 2.70 16.61 1.78
CA MET A 153 4.05 16.82 2.31
C MET A 153 5.09 16.94 1.21
N LYS A 154 6.05 17.83 1.42
CA LYS A 154 7.18 17.99 0.52
C LYS A 154 8.27 16.99 0.90
N THR A 155 8.73 16.22 -0.07
CA THR A 155 9.79 15.24 0.12
C THR A 155 11.03 15.66 -0.64
N LYS A 156 12.21 15.50 -0.01
CA LYS A 156 13.49 15.75 -0.67
C LYS A 156 13.76 14.71 -1.77
N ALA A 157 13.33 13.46 -1.54
CA ALA A 157 13.36 12.43 -2.55
C ALA A 157 12.13 12.55 -3.48
N PRO A 158 12.29 12.79 -4.80
CA PRO A 158 11.16 12.87 -5.74
C PRO A 158 10.48 11.53 -5.95
N ASP A 159 11.19 10.47 -5.66
CA ASP A 159 10.79 9.07 -5.77
C ASP A 159 10.37 8.43 -4.43
N PHE A 160 10.05 9.23 -3.42
CA PHE A 160 9.49 8.76 -2.15
C PHE A 160 8.11 8.10 -2.37
N ARG A 161 7.85 6.98 -1.66
CA ARG A 161 6.59 6.22 -1.76
C ARG A 161 5.98 5.92 -0.40
N ILE A 162 4.66 6.04 -0.32
CA ILE A 162 3.83 5.59 0.77
C ILE A 162 3.41 4.15 0.47
N PHE A 163 3.70 3.21 1.37
CA PHE A 163 3.20 1.84 1.34
C PHE A 163 2.00 1.77 2.27
N TRP A 164 0.81 1.66 1.68
CA TRP A 164 -0.49 1.77 2.34
C TRP A 164 -1.12 0.40 2.44
N ASP A 165 -0.83 -0.31 3.54
CA ASP A 165 -1.39 -1.63 3.81
C ASP A 165 -2.79 -1.50 4.40
N ASN A 166 -3.81 -1.48 3.54
CA ASN A 166 -5.22 -1.38 3.92
C ASN A 166 -5.81 -2.77 4.20
N ALA A 167 -5.14 -3.52 5.08
CA ALA A 167 -5.49 -4.90 5.42
C ALA A 167 -6.88 -5.03 6.07
N TYR A 168 -7.38 -3.97 6.67
CA TYR A 168 -8.62 -3.96 7.45
C TYR A 168 -9.71 -3.06 6.85
N ALA A 169 -9.68 -2.82 5.55
CA ALA A 169 -10.60 -1.90 4.85
C ALA A 169 -12.08 -2.11 5.21
N VAL A 170 -12.49 -3.38 5.36
CA VAL A 170 -13.90 -3.79 5.61
C VAL A 170 -14.09 -4.57 6.92
N HIS A 171 -13.13 -4.51 7.85
CA HIS A 171 -13.15 -5.26 9.12
C HIS A 171 -13.75 -4.44 10.26
N HIS A 172 -14.98 -4.05 10.12
CA HIS A 172 -15.69 -3.28 11.14
C HIS A 172 -16.12 -4.17 12.30
N LEU A 173 -15.89 -3.71 13.53
CA LEU A 173 -16.27 -4.41 14.75
C LEU A 173 -17.59 -3.91 15.34
N TYR A 174 -18.02 -2.71 14.93
CA TYR A 174 -19.20 -2.02 15.44
C TYR A 174 -20.07 -1.57 14.27
N ASP A 175 -21.35 -1.26 14.55
CA ASP A 175 -22.30 -0.73 13.56
C ASP A 175 -21.87 0.66 13.05
N GLU A 176 -21.26 1.45 13.91
CA GLU A 176 -20.62 2.71 13.53
C GLU A 176 -19.19 2.43 13.07
N HIS A 177 -18.91 2.72 11.80
CA HIS A 177 -17.65 2.41 11.16
C HIS A 177 -16.75 3.64 11.06
N ASP A 178 -15.45 3.44 11.30
CA ASP A 178 -14.48 4.47 10.99
C ASP A 178 -14.42 4.72 9.47
N ASN A 179 -14.40 5.98 9.08
CA ASN A 179 -14.14 6.37 7.71
C ASN A 179 -12.65 6.61 7.51
N LEU A 180 -12.10 6.07 6.45
CA LEU A 180 -10.74 6.33 6.02
C LEU A 180 -10.76 7.11 4.71
N LYS A 181 -10.14 8.28 4.71
CA LYS A 181 -10.01 9.12 3.51
C LYS A 181 -9.21 8.41 2.43
N ASP A 182 -9.64 8.54 1.17
CA ASP A 182 -8.94 8.00 0.02
C ASP A 182 -7.60 8.72 -0.21
N ILE A 183 -6.52 8.03 0.10
CA ILE A 183 -5.14 8.53 -0.02
C ILE A 183 -4.74 8.71 -1.48
N LEU A 184 -5.19 7.85 -2.41
CA LEU A 184 -4.81 7.95 -3.82
C LEU A 184 -5.38 9.22 -4.45
N SER A 185 -6.68 9.48 -4.24
CA SER A 185 -7.31 10.73 -4.66
C SER A 185 -6.70 11.95 -3.97
N ALA A 186 -6.39 11.87 -2.68
CA ALA A 186 -5.71 12.95 -1.96
C ALA A 186 -4.33 13.25 -2.58
N CYS A 187 -3.54 12.23 -2.89
CA CYS A 187 -2.24 12.38 -3.56
C CYS A 187 -2.38 12.99 -4.96
N LYS A 188 -3.34 12.54 -5.77
CA LYS A 188 -3.60 13.12 -7.10
C LYS A 188 -3.98 14.60 -7.01
N ASN A 189 -4.90 14.95 -6.09
CA ASN A 189 -5.33 16.32 -5.87
C ASN A 189 -4.20 17.22 -5.36
N ALA A 190 -3.23 16.65 -4.66
CA ALA A 190 -2.02 17.34 -4.20
C ALA A 190 -0.92 17.46 -5.27
N GLY A 191 -1.13 16.95 -6.48
CA GLY A 191 -0.14 16.95 -7.56
C GLY A 191 0.94 15.86 -7.42
N ASN A 192 0.70 14.86 -6.57
CA ASN A 192 1.61 13.75 -6.29
C ASN A 192 0.99 12.38 -6.69
N PRO A 193 0.55 12.17 -7.94
CA PRO A 193 -0.22 10.98 -8.33
C PRO A 193 0.53 9.67 -8.04
N ASN A 194 1.84 9.65 -8.21
CA ASN A 194 2.67 8.45 -8.06
C ASN A 194 3.15 8.20 -6.61
N ARG A 195 2.60 8.91 -5.60
CA ARG A 195 3.14 8.86 -4.24
C ARG A 195 2.81 7.60 -3.47
N VAL A 196 1.73 6.90 -3.79
CA VAL A 196 1.21 5.82 -2.97
C VAL A 196 1.06 4.51 -3.72
N PHE A 197 1.43 3.41 -3.06
CA PHE A 197 1.03 2.05 -3.38
C PHE A 197 0.06 1.57 -2.30
N ILE A 198 -1.15 1.18 -2.69
CA ILE A 198 -2.18 0.65 -1.79
C ILE A 198 -2.16 -0.87 -1.92
N PHE A 199 -2.17 -1.57 -0.79
CA PHE A 199 -2.22 -3.03 -0.74
C PHE A 199 -3.42 -3.48 0.07
N ALA A 200 -4.06 -4.55 -0.38
CA ALA A 200 -5.13 -5.22 0.34
C ALA A 200 -5.19 -6.70 -0.04
N SER A 201 -5.94 -7.47 0.71
CA SER A 201 -6.22 -8.87 0.38
C SER A 201 -7.52 -9.34 1.02
N THR A 202 -8.04 -10.47 0.54
CA THR A 202 -9.17 -11.17 1.15
C THR A 202 -8.77 -12.13 2.27
N SER A 203 -7.49 -12.16 2.65
CA SER A 203 -6.95 -13.15 3.61
C SER A 203 -7.63 -13.13 4.97
N LYS A 204 -8.12 -11.98 5.42
CA LYS A 204 -8.85 -11.82 6.69
C LYS A 204 -10.36 -11.86 6.51
N ILE A 205 -10.86 -11.93 5.27
CA ILE A 205 -12.28 -11.96 4.92
C ILE A 205 -12.73 -13.40 4.65
N SER A 206 -11.89 -14.18 3.96
CA SER A 206 -12.13 -15.55 3.58
C SER A 206 -11.10 -16.49 4.22
N PHE A 207 -10.43 -17.31 3.43
CA PHE A 207 -9.39 -18.22 3.90
C PHE A 207 -8.01 -17.66 3.52
N PRO A 208 -7.06 -17.50 4.45
CA PRO A 208 -5.74 -16.96 4.15
C PRO A 208 -5.02 -17.68 2.99
N GLY A 209 -5.11 -19.01 2.95
CA GLY A 209 -4.47 -19.82 1.90
C GLY A 209 -5.17 -19.79 0.55
N ALA A 210 -6.43 -19.35 0.48
CA ALA A 210 -7.20 -19.19 -0.75
C ALA A 210 -7.60 -17.72 -1.00
N GLY A 211 -6.89 -16.79 -0.38
CA GLY A 211 -7.10 -15.37 -0.55
C GLY A 211 -6.63 -14.86 -1.91
N VAL A 212 -7.02 -13.64 -2.21
CA VAL A 212 -6.56 -12.86 -3.36
C VAL A 212 -6.02 -11.56 -2.85
N ALA A 213 -4.88 -11.12 -3.37
CA ALA A 213 -4.24 -9.86 -3.01
C ALA A 213 -4.21 -8.89 -4.18
N VAL A 214 -4.12 -7.61 -3.86
CA VAL A 214 -4.07 -6.53 -4.84
C VAL A 214 -3.06 -5.47 -4.46
N CYS A 215 -2.54 -4.82 -5.50
CA CYS A 215 -1.87 -3.53 -5.41
C CYS A 215 -2.65 -2.52 -6.24
N ALA A 216 -2.88 -1.32 -5.69
CA ALA A 216 -3.44 -0.21 -6.43
C ALA A 216 -2.50 0.99 -6.44
N ALA A 217 -2.39 1.65 -7.58
CA ALA A 217 -1.58 2.85 -7.81
C ALA A 217 -2.13 3.63 -9.01
N SER A 218 -1.63 4.85 -9.25
CA SER A 218 -2.01 5.66 -10.42
C SER A 218 -1.36 5.16 -11.70
#